data_ae3dc74327361a8646606c026be4ee62
#
_entry.id   ae3dc74327361a8646606c026be4ee62
#
_cell.length_a   1.000
_cell.length_b   1.000
_cell.length_c   1.000
_cell.angle_alpha   90.00
_cell.angle_beta   90.00
_cell.angle_gamma   90.00
#
_symmetry.space_group_name_H-M   'P 1'
#
loop_
_entity.id
_entity.type
_entity.pdbx_description
1 polymer ?
#
loop_
_entity_poly.entity_id
_entity_poly.type
_entity_poly.pdbx_seq_one_letter_code
_entity_poly.pdbx_strand_id
1 'polypeptide(L)'
;RLLGRRTNPSLIFASSFLIFILIGAALLMLPRATYHGISFIDALFTATSATCVTGLVSVDVSSTFTPEGLFIIIMLIQIGGLGVMTLTSFFAMFFMGNTSLYNQLVVRDMVSSQSLSSLLSTLLYILGFTLAIEAAGMGVIFLSIHGTMGMDIEEELAFSAFHSISAFCNAGFSTLYGNLGNELVLHNHNLLYITISFLIILGGIGFPILVNLYETVSYESKRLYHRYVKKNKRTIRKIHLYNLNTRIVLIMTAILLVTGTVAIAVFEWNHAFAGMTVTEKWVQGFFNATCPRTAGFSSVGMTTFSVQTLLLMVVLMMIGGGTQSTAGGVKVNVFAVVMLNLRAILIGADKVNIFNRELSHDSIRRSNATLILYLLIVFAGIFGLSILEPQASVMALVFECTSALSTVGSSLDLTPTLGSDSKLIVIVLMFIGRVGVLTLISSLIKQKKITKYKYPSDNIIIN
;
A
#
# COMPACT_ATOMS: atom_id res chain seq x y z
N ARG A 1 -7.62 16.12 -34.63
CA ARG A 1 -7.24 17.46 -34.01
C ARG A 1 -7.44 17.54 -32.48
N LEU A 2 -7.86 16.46 -31.77
CA LEU A 2 -8.02 16.44 -30.30
C LEU A 2 -6.78 15.91 -29.54
N LEU A 3 -5.76 15.42 -30.21
CA LEU A 3 -4.54 14.81 -29.62
C LEU A 3 -3.35 15.79 -29.49
N GLY A 4 -3.53 17.07 -29.70
CA GLY A 4 -2.46 18.10 -29.63
C GLY A 4 -2.32 18.82 -28.28
N ARG A 5 -3.15 18.56 -27.27
CA ARG A 5 -2.95 19.06 -25.90
C ARG A 5 -2.00 18.11 -25.16
N ARG A 6 -0.89 18.62 -24.67
CA ARG A 6 0.01 17.92 -23.74
C ARG A 6 -0.82 17.43 -22.56
N THR A 7 -1.30 16.19 -22.64
CA THR A 7 -2.05 15.57 -21.56
C THR A 7 -1.08 15.30 -20.40
N ASN A 8 -1.42 15.78 -19.21
CA ASN A 8 -0.63 15.55 -18.01
C ASN A 8 -0.59 14.04 -17.70
N PRO A 9 0.59 13.40 -17.58
CA PRO A 9 0.70 11.98 -17.25
C PRO A 9 -0.10 11.58 -16.00
N SER A 10 -0.12 12.45 -15.01
CA SER A 10 -0.87 12.23 -13.76
C SER A 10 -2.39 12.18 -13.98
N LEU A 11 -2.91 12.93 -14.95
CA LEU A 11 -4.33 12.92 -15.27
C LEU A 11 -4.72 11.65 -16.03
N ILE A 12 -3.84 11.15 -16.91
CA ILE A 12 -4.02 9.85 -17.58
C ILE A 12 -4.05 8.73 -16.52
N PHE A 13 -3.14 8.79 -15.55
CA PHE A 13 -3.08 7.85 -14.45
C PHE A 13 -4.38 7.84 -13.62
N ALA A 14 -4.85 9.00 -13.17
CA ALA A 14 -6.08 9.12 -12.40
C ALA A 14 -7.31 8.64 -13.19
N SER A 15 -7.42 9.03 -14.48
CA SER A 15 -8.54 8.61 -15.32
C SER A 15 -8.56 7.10 -15.60
N SER A 16 -7.39 6.47 -15.73
CA SER A 16 -7.31 5.02 -15.91
C SER A 16 -7.81 4.26 -14.66
N PHE A 17 -7.44 4.71 -13.45
CA PHE A 17 -8.00 4.13 -12.22
C PHE A 17 -9.52 4.27 -12.15
N LEU A 18 -10.05 5.47 -12.47
CA LEU A 18 -11.49 5.71 -12.47
C LEU A 18 -12.23 4.77 -13.44
N ILE A 19 -11.68 4.55 -14.64
CA ILE A 19 -12.27 3.63 -15.63
C ILE A 19 -12.31 2.20 -15.07
N PHE A 20 -11.23 1.70 -14.46
CA PHE A 20 -11.21 0.35 -13.88
C PHE A 20 -12.18 0.23 -12.70
N ILE A 21 -12.32 1.25 -11.87
CA ILE A 21 -13.31 1.28 -10.79
C ILE A 21 -14.74 1.17 -11.35
N LEU A 22 -15.09 1.94 -12.38
CA LEU A 22 -16.41 1.90 -13.00
C LEU A 22 -16.70 0.56 -13.67
N ILE A 23 -15.73 -0.01 -14.39
CA ILE A 23 -15.85 -1.35 -14.97
C ILE A 23 -16.03 -2.39 -13.86
N GLY A 24 -15.23 -2.32 -12.80
CA GLY A 24 -15.34 -3.21 -11.64
C GLY A 24 -16.70 -3.12 -10.96
N ALA A 25 -17.22 -1.92 -10.73
CA ALA A 25 -18.56 -1.72 -10.18
C ALA A 25 -19.65 -2.34 -11.07
N ALA A 26 -19.56 -2.15 -12.38
CA ALA A 26 -20.50 -2.75 -13.34
C ALA A 26 -20.44 -4.28 -13.33
N LEU A 27 -19.23 -4.87 -13.24
CA LEU A 27 -19.05 -6.32 -13.17
C LEU A 27 -19.59 -6.90 -11.86
N LEU A 28 -19.39 -6.21 -10.70
CA LEU A 28 -19.90 -6.67 -9.41
C LEU A 28 -21.43 -6.57 -9.30
N MET A 29 -22.09 -5.76 -10.13
CA MET A 29 -23.55 -5.68 -10.21
C MET A 29 -24.17 -6.80 -11.05
N LEU A 30 -23.37 -7.63 -11.73
CA LEU A 30 -23.91 -8.76 -12.50
C LEU A 30 -24.63 -9.75 -11.57
N PRO A 31 -25.76 -10.34 -11.99
CA PRO A 31 -26.53 -11.28 -11.14
C PRO A 31 -25.74 -12.51 -10.67
N ARG A 32 -24.67 -12.87 -11.41
CA ARG A 32 -23.79 -14.00 -11.05
C ARG A 32 -22.71 -13.64 -10.04
N ALA A 33 -22.43 -12.35 -9.82
CA ALA A 33 -21.36 -11.91 -8.94
C ALA A 33 -21.76 -11.90 -7.46
N THR A 34 -23.07 -11.86 -7.16
CA THR A 34 -23.60 -11.75 -5.80
C THR A 34 -24.78 -12.72 -5.58
N TYR A 35 -24.94 -13.20 -4.33
CA TYR A 35 -26.04 -14.11 -4.00
C TYR A 35 -27.41 -13.41 -3.94
N HIS A 36 -27.48 -12.14 -3.46
CA HIS A 36 -28.73 -11.43 -3.20
C HIS A 36 -28.82 -10.08 -3.91
N GLY A 37 -27.87 -9.78 -4.83
CA GLY A 37 -27.75 -8.46 -5.41
C GLY A 37 -27.06 -7.45 -4.49
N ILE A 38 -26.58 -6.36 -5.06
CA ILE A 38 -25.87 -5.30 -4.34
C ILE A 38 -26.29 -3.94 -4.87
N SER A 39 -26.36 -2.91 -4.01
CA SER A 39 -26.63 -1.55 -4.45
C SER A 39 -25.48 -1.00 -5.32
N PHE A 40 -25.79 -0.03 -6.22
CA PHE A 40 -24.76 0.60 -7.04
C PHE A 40 -23.66 1.25 -6.19
N ILE A 41 -24.03 1.89 -5.07
CA ILE A 41 -23.08 2.56 -4.17
C ILE A 41 -22.17 1.55 -3.49
N ASP A 42 -22.69 0.41 -3.05
CA ASP A 42 -21.88 -0.65 -2.42
C ASP A 42 -20.99 -1.36 -3.46
N ALA A 43 -21.49 -1.56 -4.68
CA ALA A 43 -20.68 -2.08 -5.79
C ALA A 43 -19.54 -1.12 -6.14
N LEU A 44 -19.83 0.18 -6.21
CA LEU A 44 -18.83 1.22 -6.46
C LEU A 44 -17.82 1.32 -5.32
N PHE A 45 -18.29 1.22 -4.07
CA PHE A 45 -17.45 1.22 -2.88
C PHE A 45 -16.48 0.04 -2.89
N THR A 46 -17.00 -1.18 -3.10
CA THR A 46 -16.20 -2.41 -3.13
C THR A 46 -15.21 -2.40 -4.31
N ALA A 47 -15.66 -1.98 -5.51
CA ALA A 47 -14.77 -1.85 -6.67
C ALA A 47 -13.67 -0.80 -6.45
N THR A 48 -13.99 0.32 -5.79
CA THR A 48 -12.99 1.34 -5.44
C THR A 48 -12.01 0.80 -4.42
N SER A 49 -12.51 0.16 -3.37
CA SER A 49 -11.69 -0.44 -2.31
C SER A 49 -10.74 -1.51 -2.87
N ALA A 50 -11.23 -2.38 -3.76
CA ALA A 50 -10.43 -3.42 -4.41
C ALA A 50 -9.39 -2.82 -5.37
N THR A 51 -9.78 -1.90 -6.26
CA THR A 51 -8.88 -1.29 -7.24
C THR A 51 -7.86 -0.34 -6.59
N CYS A 52 -8.26 0.41 -5.58
CA CYS A 52 -7.34 1.25 -4.79
C CYS A 52 -6.54 0.43 -3.77
N VAL A 53 -6.85 -0.87 -3.65
CA VAL A 53 -6.17 -1.79 -2.72
C VAL A 53 -6.28 -1.26 -1.29
N THR A 54 -7.48 -0.97 -0.85
CA THR A 54 -7.75 -0.38 0.47
C THR A 54 -8.18 -1.45 1.47
N GLY A 55 -9.22 -2.24 1.16
CA GLY A 55 -9.75 -3.27 2.07
C GLY A 55 -10.91 -2.84 2.95
N LEU A 56 -11.38 -1.59 2.87
CA LEU A 56 -12.65 -1.20 3.49
C LEU A 56 -13.81 -1.90 2.78
N VAL A 57 -14.74 -2.41 3.55
CA VAL A 57 -15.90 -3.14 3.03
C VAL A 57 -17.19 -2.57 3.61
N SER A 58 -18.13 -2.21 2.74
CA SER A 58 -19.46 -1.75 3.14
C SER A 58 -20.45 -2.89 3.32
N VAL A 59 -20.13 -4.06 2.76
CA VAL A 59 -20.91 -5.30 2.85
C VAL A 59 -19.95 -6.45 3.15
N ASP A 60 -20.40 -7.46 3.87
CA ASP A 60 -19.55 -8.61 4.17
C ASP A 60 -19.22 -9.40 2.90
N VAL A 61 -17.92 -9.58 2.67
CA VAL A 61 -17.40 -10.20 1.44
C VAL A 61 -17.74 -11.68 1.38
N SER A 62 -17.71 -12.38 2.53
CA SER A 62 -17.90 -13.82 2.60
C SER A 62 -19.32 -14.26 2.28
N SER A 63 -20.31 -13.47 2.65
CA SER A 63 -21.74 -13.79 2.50
C SER A 63 -22.39 -13.14 1.29
N THR A 64 -21.81 -12.06 0.74
CA THR A 64 -22.42 -11.29 -0.35
C THR A 64 -21.99 -11.77 -1.72
N PHE A 65 -20.69 -12.11 -1.89
CA PHE A 65 -20.13 -12.40 -3.20
C PHE A 65 -20.02 -13.91 -3.48
N THR A 66 -20.40 -14.28 -4.69
CA THR A 66 -20.20 -15.65 -5.21
C THR A 66 -18.72 -15.88 -5.53
N PRO A 67 -18.28 -17.13 -5.83
CA PRO A 67 -16.92 -17.38 -6.31
C PRO A 67 -16.55 -16.55 -7.55
N GLU A 68 -17.53 -16.28 -8.46
CA GLU A 68 -17.32 -15.39 -9.60
C GLU A 68 -17.10 -13.93 -9.15
N GLY A 69 -17.86 -13.47 -8.16
CA GLY A 69 -17.70 -12.14 -7.57
C GLY A 69 -16.34 -11.99 -6.86
N LEU A 70 -15.91 -13.01 -6.11
CA LEU A 70 -14.58 -13.05 -5.48
C LEU A 70 -13.45 -13.04 -6.52
N PHE A 71 -13.65 -13.72 -7.65
CA PHE A 71 -12.70 -13.67 -8.77
C PHE A 71 -12.59 -12.26 -9.38
N ILE A 72 -13.71 -11.54 -9.52
CA ILE A 72 -13.71 -10.15 -9.99
C ILE A 72 -12.94 -9.27 -8.98
N ILE A 73 -13.21 -9.42 -7.68
CA ILE A 73 -12.52 -8.66 -6.62
C ILE A 73 -11.01 -8.90 -6.67
N ILE A 74 -10.56 -10.15 -6.78
CA ILE A 74 -9.13 -10.48 -6.81
C ILE A 74 -8.44 -9.93 -8.06
N MET A 75 -9.13 -9.92 -9.20
CA MET A 75 -8.63 -9.30 -10.43
C MET A 75 -8.49 -7.78 -10.29
N LEU A 76 -9.45 -7.11 -9.64
CA LEU A 76 -9.36 -5.68 -9.36
C LEU A 76 -8.20 -5.37 -8.40
N ILE A 77 -8.01 -6.20 -7.36
CA ILE A 77 -6.88 -6.09 -6.43
C ILE A 77 -5.55 -6.25 -7.17
N GLN A 78 -5.43 -7.24 -8.06
CA GLN A 78 -4.20 -7.49 -8.80
C GLN A 78 -3.88 -6.33 -9.77
N ILE A 79 -4.88 -5.82 -10.47
CA ILE A 79 -4.75 -4.64 -11.36
C ILE A 79 -4.33 -3.41 -10.55
N GLY A 80 -4.96 -3.19 -9.41
CA GLY A 80 -4.66 -2.08 -8.52
C GLY A 80 -3.28 -2.18 -7.87
N GLY A 81 -2.90 -3.38 -7.39
CA GLY A 81 -1.63 -3.66 -6.72
C GLY A 81 -0.41 -3.51 -7.63
N LEU A 82 -0.45 -4.11 -8.81
CA LEU A 82 0.59 -3.93 -9.83
C LEU A 82 0.68 -2.49 -10.35
N GLY A 83 -0.40 -1.72 -10.17
CA GLY A 83 -0.57 -0.40 -10.74
C GLY A 83 -1.10 -0.47 -12.18
N VAL A 84 -2.23 0.19 -12.38
CA VAL A 84 -2.93 0.20 -13.68
C VAL A 84 -2.00 0.60 -14.83
N MET A 85 -1.07 1.53 -14.60
CA MET A 85 -0.15 2.00 -15.65
C MET A 85 0.95 0.97 -15.99
N THR A 86 1.44 0.22 -15.02
CA THR A 86 2.38 -0.89 -15.29
C THR A 86 1.73 -1.96 -16.16
N LEU A 87 0.51 -2.35 -15.83
CA LEU A 87 -0.24 -3.33 -16.62
C LEU A 87 -0.61 -2.82 -18.00
N THR A 88 -1.20 -1.62 -18.11
CA THR A 88 -1.58 -1.05 -19.41
C THR A 88 -0.36 -0.82 -20.29
N SER A 89 0.78 -0.43 -19.72
CA SER A 89 2.04 -0.26 -20.46
C SER A 89 2.60 -1.59 -20.92
N PHE A 90 2.55 -2.62 -20.06
CA PHE A 90 2.94 -3.97 -20.43
C PHE A 90 2.11 -4.47 -21.61
N PHE A 91 0.77 -4.40 -21.53
CA PHE A 91 -0.12 -4.81 -22.62
C PHE A 91 0.11 -3.97 -23.88
N ALA A 92 0.24 -2.66 -23.78
CA ALA A 92 0.50 -1.80 -24.92
C ALA A 92 1.82 -2.16 -25.62
N MET A 93 2.90 -2.42 -24.87
CA MET A 93 4.19 -2.81 -25.44
C MET A 93 4.18 -4.24 -26.01
N PHE A 94 3.44 -5.15 -25.38
CA PHE A 94 3.39 -6.55 -25.80
C PHE A 94 2.54 -6.76 -27.06
N PHE A 95 1.36 -6.10 -27.13
CA PHE A 95 0.40 -6.33 -28.22
C PHE A 95 0.52 -5.31 -29.37
N MET A 96 0.95 -4.08 -29.08
CA MET A 96 1.00 -3.01 -30.10
C MET A 96 2.40 -2.79 -30.70
N GLY A 97 3.42 -3.50 -30.21
CA GLY A 97 4.77 -3.38 -30.73
C GLY A 97 5.40 -2.00 -30.47
N ASN A 98 5.77 -1.27 -31.51
CA ASN A 98 6.40 0.05 -31.38
C ASN A 98 5.38 1.10 -30.86
N THR A 99 5.33 1.28 -29.54
CA THR A 99 4.61 2.39 -28.93
C THR A 99 5.32 3.72 -29.20
N SER A 100 4.54 4.81 -29.32
CA SER A 100 5.08 6.16 -29.49
C SER A 100 6.14 6.47 -28.41
N LEU A 101 7.23 7.13 -28.79
CA LEU A 101 8.28 7.60 -27.87
C LEU A 101 7.71 8.37 -26.66
N TYR A 102 6.63 9.13 -26.88
CA TYR A 102 5.92 9.85 -25.82
C TYR A 102 5.35 8.89 -24.76
N ASN A 103 4.65 7.83 -25.18
CA ASN A 103 4.10 6.84 -24.24
C ASN A 103 5.21 6.11 -23.47
N GLN A 104 6.31 5.77 -24.13
CA GLN A 104 7.47 5.16 -23.48
C GLN A 104 8.10 6.08 -22.44
N LEU A 105 8.19 7.39 -22.70
CA LEU A 105 8.70 8.38 -21.75
C LEU A 105 7.79 8.52 -20.52
N VAL A 106 6.48 8.55 -20.71
CA VAL A 106 5.50 8.60 -19.62
C VAL A 106 5.63 7.38 -18.70
N VAL A 107 5.71 6.19 -19.29
CA VAL A 107 5.87 4.93 -18.53
C VAL A 107 7.22 4.87 -17.83
N ARG A 108 8.29 5.28 -18.51
CA ARG A 108 9.63 5.37 -17.91
C ARG A 108 9.64 6.20 -16.63
N ASP A 109 9.01 7.37 -16.70
CA ASP A 109 8.98 8.29 -15.55
C ASP A 109 8.14 7.73 -14.39
N MET A 110 7.12 6.92 -14.68
CA MET A 110 6.29 6.25 -13.67
C MET A 110 6.98 5.02 -13.05
N VAL A 111 7.69 4.25 -13.85
CA VAL A 111 8.41 3.04 -13.39
C VAL A 111 9.82 3.38 -12.90
N SER A 112 10.24 4.67 -12.98
CA SER A 112 11.60 5.14 -12.62
C SER A 112 12.71 4.35 -13.30
N SER A 113 12.48 3.87 -14.52
CA SER A 113 13.49 3.20 -15.33
C SER A 113 14.53 4.20 -15.82
N GLN A 114 15.81 3.83 -15.75
CA GLN A 114 16.91 4.71 -16.18
C GLN A 114 17.02 4.85 -17.70
N SER A 115 16.46 3.90 -18.46
CA SER A 115 16.50 3.92 -19.92
C SER A 115 15.22 3.34 -20.54
N LEU A 116 14.89 3.79 -21.75
CA LEU A 116 13.75 3.26 -22.51
C LEU A 116 13.95 1.79 -22.92
N SER A 117 15.19 1.38 -23.17
CA SER A 117 15.52 0.01 -23.57
C SER A 117 15.37 -1.01 -22.43
N SER A 118 15.42 -0.57 -21.17
CA SER A 118 15.24 -1.44 -19.99
C SER A 118 13.80 -1.50 -19.49
N LEU A 119 12.89 -0.72 -20.08
CA LEU A 119 11.52 -0.58 -19.57
C LEU A 119 10.75 -1.90 -19.59
N LEU A 120 10.74 -2.60 -20.73
CA LEU A 120 10.06 -3.88 -20.85
C LEU A 120 10.62 -4.91 -19.88
N SER A 121 11.94 -4.97 -19.76
CA SER A 121 12.61 -5.88 -18.81
C SER A 121 12.20 -5.56 -17.37
N THR A 122 12.12 -4.28 -17.01
CA THR A 122 11.70 -3.86 -15.66
C THR A 122 10.24 -4.27 -15.39
N LEU A 123 9.34 -4.09 -16.36
CA LEU A 123 7.95 -4.52 -16.24
C LEU A 123 7.81 -6.04 -16.09
N LEU A 124 8.58 -6.82 -16.87
CA LEU A 124 8.62 -8.27 -16.76
C LEU A 124 9.17 -8.73 -15.41
N TYR A 125 10.19 -8.05 -14.88
CA TYR A 125 10.71 -8.33 -13.53
C TYR A 125 9.65 -8.06 -12.46
N ILE A 126 8.94 -6.93 -12.53
CA ILE A 126 7.87 -6.61 -11.58
C ILE A 126 6.79 -7.70 -11.60
N LEU A 127 6.30 -8.07 -12.78
CA LEU A 127 5.29 -9.11 -12.94
C LEU A 127 5.79 -10.47 -12.45
N GLY A 128 7.01 -10.85 -12.84
CA GLY A 128 7.62 -12.13 -12.44
C GLY A 128 7.84 -12.23 -10.94
N PHE A 129 8.32 -11.17 -10.28
CA PHE A 129 8.48 -11.14 -8.81
C PHE A 129 7.13 -11.22 -8.10
N THR A 130 6.12 -10.48 -8.57
CA THR A 130 4.78 -10.53 -8.00
C THR A 130 4.24 -11.94 -8.01
N LEU A 131 4.16 -12.56 -9.20
CA LEU A 131 3.63 -13.91 -9.34
C LEU A 131 4.44 -14.96 -8.56
N ALA A 132 5.76 -14.84 -8.52
CA ALA A 132 6.62 -15.77 -7.79
C ALA A 132 6.41 -15.67 -6.26
N ILE A 133 6.31 -14.45 -5.71
CA ILE A 133 6.09 -14.23 -4.28
C ILE A 133 4.66 -14.65 -3.88
N GLU A 134 3.67 -14.32 -4.70
CA GLU A 134 2.29 -14.74 -4.48
C GLU A 134 2.13 -16.25 -4.53
N ALA A 135 2.75 -16.94 -5.49
CA ALA A 135 2.73 -18.40 -5.56
C ALA A 135 3.44 -19.06 -4.38
N ALA A 136 4.58 -18.52 -3.94
CA ALA A 136 5.27 -18.98 -2.75
C ALA A 136 4.42 -18.78 -1.49
N GLY A 137 3.81 -17.60 -1.33
CA GLY A 137 2.89 -17.28 -0.25
C GLY A 137 1.68 -18.21 -0.22
N MET A 138 1.04 -18.43 -1.38
CA MET A 138 -0.05 -19.40 -1.53
C MET A 138 0.35 -20.80 -1.03
N GLY A 139 1.55 -21.29 -1.42
CA GLY A 139 2.04 -22.60 -0.97
C GLY A 139 2.23 -22.68 0.53
N VAL A 140 2.80 -21.65 1.17
CA VAL A 140 3.01 -21.63 2.64
C VAL A 140 1.67 -21.50 3.38
N ILE A 141 0.74 -20.66 2.90
CA ILE A 141 -0.61 -20.53 3.47
C ILE A 141 -1.33 -21.88 3.39
N PHE A 142 -1.33 -22.51 2.22
CA PHE A 142 -1.95 -23.81 2.02
C PHE A 142 -1.40 -24.86 3.00
N LEU A 143 -0.07 -24.97 3.14
CA LEU A 143 0.56 -25.88 4.10
C LEU A 143 0.18 -25.56 5.56
N SER A 144 -0.08 -24.30 5.88
CA SER A 144 -0.47 -23.88 7.24
C SER A 144 -1.89 -24.26 7.61
N ILE A 145 -2.81 -24.30 6.64
CA ILE A 145 -4.24 -24.53 6.89
C ILE A 145 -4.70 -25.95 6.52
N HIS A 146 -3.90 -26.69 5.76
CA HIS A 146 -4.28 -28.00 5.22
C HIS A 146 -4.78 -28.98 6.29
N GLY A 147 -6.02 -29.43 6.10
CA GLY A 147 -6.68 -30.38 6.96
C GLY A 147 -7.12 -29.85 8.35
N THR A 148 -7.00 -28.56 8.61
CA THR A 148 -7.31 -27.96 9.92
C THR A 148 -8.59 -27.12 9.92
N MET A 149 -9.00 -26.57 8.78
CA MET A 149 -10.17 -25.68 8.69
C MET A 149 -11.46 -26.40 8.25
N GLY A 150 -11.41 -27.71 7.99
CA GLY A 150 -12.59 -28.47 7.56
C GLY A 150 -13.11 -28.08 6.15
N MET A 151 -12.27 -27.47 5.34
CA MET A 151 -12.54 -27.11 3.95
C MET A 151 -12.10 -28.23 3.02
N ASP A 152 -12.72 -28.28 1.82
CA ASP A 152 -12.23 -29.14 0.74
C ASP A 152 -10.92 -28.59 0.15
N ILE A 153 -10.13 -29.44 -0.51
CA ILE A 153 -8.82 -29.06 -1.09
C ILE A 153 -8.95 -27.89 -2.07
N GLU A 154 -10.04 -27.85 -2.85
CA GLU A 154 -10.30 -26.75 -3.79
C GLU A 154 -10.57 -25.43 -3.05
N GLU A 155 -11.32 -25.48 -1.96
CA GLU A 155 -11.59 -24.32 -1.11
C GLU A 155 -10.33 -23.84 -0.38
N GLU A 156 -9.50 -24.76 0.16
CA GLU A 156 -8.21 -24.43 0.77
C GLU A 156 -7.25 -23.76 -0.23
N LEU A 157 -7.21 -24.23 -1.48
CA LEU A 157 -6.42 -23.64 -2.55
C LEU A 157 -6.93 -22.23 -2.92
N ALA A 158 -8.25 -22.09 -3.07
CA ALA A 158 -8.88 -20.81 -3.39
C ALA A 158 -8.64 -19.80 -2.25
N PHE A 159 -8.80 -20.21 -0.99
CA PHE A 159 -8.50 -19.42 0.19
C PHE A 159 -7.03 -18.97 0.20
N SER A 160 -6.11 -19.90 -0.02
CA SER A 160 -4.67 -19.63 0.00
C SER A 160 -4.25 -18.67 -1.11
N ALA A 161 -4.80 -18.83 -2.32
CA ALA A 161 -4.56 -17.94 -3.45
C ALA A 161 -5.11 -16.53 -3.16
N PHE A 162 -6.36 -16.45 -2.70
CA PHE A 162 -7.01 -15.18 -2.39
C PHE A 162 -6.23 -14.37 -1.34
N HIS A 163 -5.89 -15.01 -0.21
CA HIS A 163 -5.17 -14.34 0.87
C HIS A 163 -3.73 -14.01 0.53
N SER A 164 -3.05 -14.84 -0.27
CA SER A 164 -1.69 -14.54 -0.74
C SER A 164 -1.67 -13.29 -1.63
N ILE A 165 -2.58 -13.20 -2.61
CA ILE A 165 -2.69 -12.04 -3.51
C ILE A 165 -3.14 -10.80 -2.72
N SER A 166 -4.18 -10.93 -1.89
CA SER A 166 -4.68 -9.83 -1.06
C SER A 166 -3.59 -9.28 -0.12
N ALA A 167 -2.77 -10.16 0.48
CA ALA A 167 -1.68 -9.77 1.37
C ALA A 167 -0.52 -9.10 0.63
N PHE A 168 -0.04 -9.68 -0.47
CA PHE A 168 1.05 -9.09 -1.25
C PHE A 168 0.66 -7.75 -1.88
N CYS A 169 -0.55 -7.65 -2.40
CA CYS A 169 -1.09 -6.40 -2.91
C CYS A 169 -1.43 -5.38 -1.80
N ASN A 170 -1.40 -5.77 -0.52
CA ASN A 170 -1.82 -4.95 0.62
C ASN A 170 -3.31 -4.56 0.55
N ALA A 171 -4.18 -5.49 0.18
CA ALA A 171 -5.58 -5.20 -0.07
C ALA A 171 -6.50 -5.43 1.14
N GLY A 172 -6.13 -6.32 2.08
CA GLY A 172 -6.88 -6.56 3.31
C GLY A 172 -8.22 -7.26 3.18
N PHE A 173 -8.61 -7.67 1.99
CA PHE A 173 -9.81 -8.47 1.77
C PHE A 173 -9.60 -9.90 2.26
N SER A 174 -10.60 -10.44 2.91
CA SER A 174 -10.66 -11.83 3.36
C SER A 174 -11.96 -12.49 2.89
N THR A 175 -11.92 -13.79 2.66
CA THR A 175 -13.08 -14.62 2.39
C THR A 175 -13.73 -15.15 3.66
N LEU A 176 -13.17 -14.86 4.84
CA LEU A 176 -13.71 -15.24 6.13
C LEU A 176 -14.56 -14.13 6.73
N TYR A 177 -15.65 -14.52 7.38
CA TYR A 177 -16.43 -13.63 8.22
C TYR A 177 -15.57 -13.15 9.40
N GLY A 178 -15.56 -11.84 9.68
CA GLY A 178 -14.70 -11.26 10.72
C GLY A 178 -13.22 -11.17 10.33
N ASN A 179 -12.90 -11.28 9.04
CA ASN A 179 -11.53 -11.24 8.52
C ASN A 179 -10.69 -12.40 9.08
N LEU A 180 -9.42 -12.20 9.42
CA LEU A 180 -8.55 -13.21 10.02
C LEU A 180 -8.72 -13.33 11.55
N GLY A 181 -9.63 -12.58 12.16
CA GLY A 181 -10.04 -12.73 13.56
C GLY A 181 -11.05 -13.83 13.80
N ASN A 182 -11.37 -14.64 12.78
CA ASN A 182 -12.25 -15.78 12.91
C ASN A 182 -11.63 -16.82 13.86
N GLU A 183 -12.44 -17.42 14.75
CA GLU A 183 -11.99 -18.41 15.74
C GLU A 183 -11.30 -19.62 15.12
N LEU A 184 -11.66 -20.00 13.89
CA LEU A 184 -11.03 -21.09 13.15
C LEU A 184 -9.53 -20.84 12.90
N VAL A 185 -9.12 -19.57 12.85
CA VAL A 185 -7.74 -19.17 12.52
C VAL A 185 -6.98 -18.70 13.74
N LEU A 186 -7.64 -18.05 14.71
CA LEU A 186 -7.01 -17.23 15.75
C LEU A 186 -6.02 -18.00 16.64
N HIS A 187 -6.34 -19.24 17.05
CA HIS A 187 -5.57 -19.95 18.08
C HIS A 187 -4.56 -20.98 17.55
N ASN A 188 -4.61 -21.38 16.27
CA ASN A 188 -3.83 -22.52 15.79
C ASN A 188 -2.90 -22.21 14.62
N HIS A 189 -2.98 -21.01 14.02
CA HIS A 189 -2.32 -20.72 12.75
C HIS A 189 -1.31 -19.56 12.81
N ASN A 190 -0.39 -19.60 13.78
CA ASN A 190 0.68 -18.59 13.88
C ASN A 190 1.49 -18.44 12.58
N LEU A 191 1.72 -19.54 11.85
CA LEU A 191 2.44 -19.51 10.57
C LEU A 191 1.69 -18.72 9.52
N LEU A 192 0.35 -18.77 9.49
CA LEU A 192 -0.49 -17.98 8.58
C LEU A 192 -0.28 -16.47 8.82
N TYR A 193 -0.38 -16.02 10.08
CA TYR A 193 -0.18 -14.60 10.42
C TYR A 193 1.22 -14.09 10.07
N ILE A 194 2.24 -14.90 10.35
CA ILE A 194 3.63 -14.58 9.99
C ILE A 194 3.78 -14.47 8.47
N THR A 195 3.24 -15.45 7.72
CA THR A 195 3.32 -15.47 6.24
C THR A 195 2.63 -14.26 5.64
N ILE A 196 1.41 -13.96 6.07
CA ILE A 196 0.66 -12.78 5.62
C ILE A 196 1.44 -11.50 5.94
N SER A 197 2.00 -11.38 7.16
CA SER A 197 2.83 -10.23 7.53
C SER A 197 4.05 -10.05 6.60
N PHE A 198 4.74 -11.13 6.26
CA PHE A 198 5.87 -11.06 5.33
C PHE A 198 5.43 -10.70 3.91
N LEU A 199 4.30 -11.21 3.41
CA LEU A 199 3.75 -10.83 2.12
C LEU A 199 3.43 -9.33 2.07
N ILE A 200 2.78 -8.81 3.11
CA ILE A 200 2.48 -7.38 3.27
C ILE A 200 3.77 -6.53 3.24
N ILE A 201 4.79 -6.95 3.99
CA ILE A 201 6.07 -6.23 4.03
C ILE A 201 6.73 -6.24 2.64
N LEU A 202 6.76 -7.38 1.96
CA LEU A 202 7.37 -7.48 0.62
C LEU A 202 6.63 -6.62 -0.40
N GLY A 203 5.30 -6.64 -0.42
CA GLY A 203 4.49 -5.76 -1.27
C GLY A 203 4.68 -4.28 -0.94
N GLY A 204 4.70 -3.95 0.37
CA GLY A 204 4.81 -2.58 0.86
C GLY A 204 6.20 -1.93 0.75
N ILE A 205 7.28 -2.69 0.58
CA ILE A 205 8.64 -2.12 0.45
C ILE A 205 8.82 -1.37 -0.88
N GLY A 206 8.25 -1.85 -1.96
CA GLY A 206 8.33 -1.25 -3.29
C GLY A 206 9.16 -2.04 -4.29
N PHE A 207 8.67 -2.11 -5.53
CA PHE A 207 9.29 -2.89 -6.60
C PHE A 207 10.75 -2.52 -6.91
N PRO A 208 11.15 -1.23 -6.96
CA PRO A 208 12.55 -0.87 -7.20
C PRO A 208 13.50 -1.39 -6.12
N ILE A 209 13.00 -1.51 -4.89
CA ILE A 209 13.78 -2.03 -3.77
C ILE A 209 13.89 -3.55 -3.87
N LEU A 210 12.80 -4.24 -4.21
CA LEU A 210 12.84 -5.69 -4.46
C LEU A 210 13.82 -6.05 -5.58
N VAL A 211 13.81 -5.30 -6.68
CA VAL A 211 14.78 -5.48 -7.79
C VAL A 211 16.21 -5.24 -7.30
N ASN A 212 16.44 -4.16 -6.55
CA ASN A 212 17.78 -3.84 -6.02
C ASN A 212 18.26 -4.89 -4.99
N LEU A 213 17.36 -5.44 -4.17
CA LEU A 213 17.67 -6.56 -3.27
C LEU A 213 18.04 -7.83 -4.05
N TYR A 214 17.26 -8.17 -5.08
CA TYR A 214 17.55 -9.32 -5.94
C TYR A 214 18.91 -9.18 -6.63
N GLU A 215 19.21 -8.02 -7.23
CA GLU A 215 20.51 -7.76 -7.84
C GLU A 215 21.65 -7.89 -6.83
N THR A 216 21.43 -7.41 -5.61
CA THR A 216 22.42 -7.49 -4.52
C THR A 216 22.66 -8.93 -4.10
N VAL A 217 21.58 -9.69 -3.84
CA VAL A 217 21.65 -11.11 -3.45
C VAL A 217 22.29 -11.93 -4.59
N SER A 218 21.88 -11.71 -5.83
CA SER A 218 22.45 -12.39 -7.00
C SER A 218 23.95 -12.10 -7.15
N TYR A 219 24.35 -10.83 -6.95
CA TYR A 219 25.75 -10.44 -7.00
C TYR A 219 26.57 -11.11 -5.87
N GLU A 220 26.10 -11.06 -4.63
CA GLU A 220 26.81 -11.68 -3.50
C GLU A 220 26.84 -13.21 -3.62
N SER A 221 25.77 -13.83 -4.07
CA SER A 221 25.73 -15.28 -4.32
C SER A 221 26.74 -15.69 -5.40
N LYS A 222 26.79 -14.97 -6.52
CA LYS A 222 27.81 -15.19 -7.57
C LYS A 222 29.22 -14.96 -7.04
N ARG A 223 29.43 -13.94 -6.21
CA ARG A 223 30.71 -13.64 -5.57
C ARG A 223 31.14 -14.76 -4.62
N LEU A 224 30.24 -15.24 -3.78
CA LEU A 224 30.49 -16.38 -2.89
C LEU A 224 30.80 -17.64 -3.68
N TYR A 225 30.02 -17.94 -4.73
CA TYR A 225 30.28 -19.06 -5.64
C TYR A 225 31.68 -18.98 -6.29
N HIS A 226 32.06 -17.82 -6.84
CA HIS A 226 33.40 -17.64 -7.45
C HIS A 226 34.51 -17.74 -6.41
N ARG A 227 34.27 -17.28 -5.16
CA ARG A 227 35.27 -17.33 -4.09
C ARG A 227 35.46 -18.74 -3.54
N TYR A 228 34.38 -19.48 -3.31
CA TYR A 228 34.45 -20.80 -2.68
C TYR A 228 34.56 -21.97 -3.66
N VAL A 229 33.87 -21.89 -4.81
CA VAL A 229 33.86 -22.98 -5.80
C VAL A 229 34.94 -22.80 -6.83
N LYS A 230 35.05 -21.60 -7.47
CA LYS A 230 36.07 -21.33 -8.51
C LYS A 230 37.43 -20.87 -7.97
N LYS A 231 37.58 -20.68 -6.64
CA LYS A 231 38.82 -20.21 -5.98
C LYS A 231 39.42 -18.94 -6.58
N ASN A 232 38.66 -18.15 -7.33
CA ASN A 232 39.13 -16.96 -8.02
C ASN A 232 38.97 -15.74 -7.10
N LYS A 233 40.07 -15.15 -6.62
CA LYS A 233 40.08 -14.01 -5.69
C LYS A 233 39.80 -12.64 -6.34
N ARG A 234 39.82 -12.55 -7.67
CA ARG A 234 39.62 -11.28 -8.41
C ARG A 234 38.13 -11.07 -8.71
N THR A 235 37.33 -10.69 -7.71
CA THR A 235 35.98 -10.19 -7.94
C THR A 235 35.98 -8.67 -7.81
N ILE A 236 35.54 -7.98 -8.86
CA ILE A 236 35.37 -6.52 -8.86
C ILE A 236 34.28 -6.19 -7.80
N ARG A 237 34.66 -5.49 -6.75
CA ARG A 237 33.75 -5.09 -5.70
C ARG A 237 32.90 -3.92 -6.20
N LYS A 238 31.59 -4.11 -6.37
CA LYS A 238 30.66 -2.99 -6.59
C LYS A 238 30.64 -2.09 -5.34
N ILE A 239 30.94 -0.80 -5.50
CA ILE A 239 31.12 0.14 -4.39
C ILE A 239 29.76 0.54 -3.78
N HIS A 240 28.67 0.50 -4.54
CA HIS A 240 27.34 0.86 -4.10
C HIS A 240 26.31 -0.24 -4.45
N LEU A 241 26.14 -1.21 -3.55
CA LEU A 241 25.15 -2.28 -3.69
C LEU A 241 23.73 -1.76 -3.40
N TYR A 242 23.59 -0.89 -2.39
CA TYR A 242 22.31 -0.33 -1.99
C TYR A 242 22.18 1.14 -2.36
N ASN A 243 21.10 1.48 -3.05
CA ASN A 243 20.72 2.86 -3.32
C ASN A 243 20.32 3.58 -2.01
N LEU A 244 20.47 4.92 -1.95
CA LEU A 244 20.08 5.74 -0.80
C LEU A 244 18.62 5.49 -0.40
N ASN A 245 17.73 5.48 -1.38
CA ASN A 245 16.30 5.22 -1.17
C ASN A 245 16.06 3.83 -0.54
N THR A 246 16.74 2.78 -1.03
CA THR A 246 16.64 1.42 -0.48
C THR A 246 17.05 1.39 1.01
N ARG A 247 18.16 2.06 1.36
CA ARG A 247 18.63 2.11 2.76
C ARG A 247 17.63 2.81 3.67
N ILE A 248 17.10 3.96 3.25
CA ILE A 248 16.12 4.73 4.04
C ILE A 248 14.87 3.89 4.27
N VAL A 249 14.30 3.31 3.21
CA VAL A 249 13.05 2.54 3.32
C VAL A 249 13.23 1.30 4.18
N LEU A 250 14.32 0.53 4.03
CA LEU A 250 14.56 -0.67 4.82
C LEU A 250 14.75 -0.34 6.31
N ILE A 251 15.57 0.68 6.63
CA ILE A 251 15.82 1.08 8.03
C ILE A 251 14.53 1.60 8.67
N MET A 252 13.81 2.50 8.00
CA MET A 252 12.57 3.05 8.53
C MET A 252 11.49 1.98 8.69
N THR A 253 11.38 1.06 7.72
CA THR A 253 10.46 -0.08 7.83
C THR A 253 10.79 -0.95 9.03
N ALA A 254 12.06 -1.29 9.24
CA ALA A 254 12.49 -2.07 10.40
C ALA A 254 12.20 -1.35 11.72
N ILE A 255 12.50 -0.06 11.82
CA ILE A 255 12.22 0.76 13.02
C ILE A 255 10.72 0.75 13.32
N LEU A 256 9.87 1.05 12.32
CA LEU A 256 8.42 1.12 12.50
C LEU A 256 7.81 -0.23 12.89
N LEU A 257 8.29 -1.33 12.30
CA LEU A 257 7.83 -2.68 12.64
C LEU A 257 8.25 -3.07 14.07
N VAL A 258 9.50 -2.86 14.44
CA VAL A 258 9.98 -3.22 15.78
C VAL A 258 9.30 -2.38 16.85
N THR A 259 9.27 -1.06 16.68
CA THR A 259 8.62 -0.16 17.66
C THR A 259 7.12 -0.40 17.74
N GLY A 260 6.43 -0.60 16.60
CA GLY A 260 5.01 -0.92 16.55
C GLY A 260 4.69 -2.26 17.22
N THR A 261 5.47 -3.32 16.92
CA THR A 261 5.28 -4.64 17.52
C THR A 261 5.43 -4.61 19.03
N VAL A 262 6.51 -3.99 19.53
CA VAL A 262 6.75 -3.89 20.98
C VAL A 262 5.66 -3.07 21.66
N ALA A 263 5.29 -1.93 21.10
CA ALA A 263 4.26 -1.06 21.69
C ALA A 263 2.90 -1.75 21.75
N ILE A 264 2.44 -2.37 20.66
CA ILE A 264 1.15 -3.07 20.61
C ILE A 264 1.17 -4.29 21.55
N ALA A 265 2.24 -5.08 21.54
CA ALA A 265 2.36 -6.22 22.45
C ALA A 265 2.29 -5.78 23.92
N VAL A 266 2.94 -4.68 24.29
CA VAL A 266 2.93 -4.14 25.66
C VAL A 266 1.56 -3.59 26.05
N PHE A 267 0.93 -2.80 25.19
CA PHE A 267 -0.37 -2.18 25.50
C PHE A 267 -1.49 -3.22 25.61
N GLU A 268 -1.46 -4.25 24.74
CA GLU A 268 -2.53 -5.24 24.65
C GLU A 268 -2.23 -6.55 25.42
N TRP A 269 -1.11 -6.63 26.13
CA TRP A 269 -0.66 -7.88 26.78
C TRP A 269 -1.71 -8.53 27.68
N ASN A 270 -2.42 -7.71 28.47
CA ASN A 270 -3.47 -8.12 29.39
C ASN A 270 -4.86 -7.61 28.96
N HIS A 271 -5.02 -7.10 27.73
CA HIS A 271 -6.25 -6.54 27.19
C HIS A 271 -6.72 -7.38 26.01
N ALA A 272 -6.60 -6.94 24.77
CA ALA A 272 -7.06 -7.69 23.60
C ALA A 272 -6.33 -9.05 23.40
N PHE A 273 -5.12 -9.20 23.91
CA PHE A 273 -4.35 -10.46 23.86
C PHE A 273 -4.45 -11.28 25.15
N ALA A 274 -5.37 -10.94 26.06
CA ALA A 274 -5.61 -11.72 27.26
C ALA A 274 -6.06 -13.14 26.88
N GLY A 275 -5.47 -14.17 27.52
CA GLY A 275 -5.76 -15.58 27.21
C GLY A 275 -4.91 -16.22 26.12
N MET A 276 -4.15 -15.43 25.33
CA MET A 276 -3.21 -15.97 24.35
C MET A 276 -1.90 -16.41 24.99
N THR A 277 -1.24 -17.39 24.40
CA THR A 277 0.12 -17.81 24.80
C THR A 277 1.13 -16.68 24.53
N VAL A 278 2.28 -16.70 25.19
CA VAL A 278 3.35 -15.70 24.99
C VAL A 278 3.78 -15.62 23.53
N THR A 279 3.87 -16.75 22.83
CA THR A 279 4.24 -16.79 21.42
C THR A 279 3.17 -16.14 20.56
N GLU A 280 1.91 -16.45 20.79
CA GLU A 280 0.78 -15.85 20.08
C GLU A 280 0.75 -14.31 20.29
N LYS A 281 0.95 -13.81 21.51
CA LYS A 281 0.99 -12.38 21.81
C LYS A 281 2.04 -11.64 20.97
N TRP A 282 3.23 -12.21 20.82
CA TRP A 282 4.27 -11.62 19.97
C TRP A 282 3.93 -11.70 18.49
N VAL A 283 3.37 -12.82 18.02
CA VAL A 283 2.92 -12.98 16.63
C VAL A 283 1.79 -11.99 16.32
N GLN A 284 0.81 -11.86 17.21
CA GLN A 284 -0.29 -10.92 17.08
C GLN A 284 0.18 -9.46 17.15
N GLY A 285 1.12 -9.15 18.04
CA GLY A 285 1.78 -7.84 18.09
C GLY A 285 2.46 -7.48 16.77
N PHE A 286 3.21 -8.42 16.18
CA PHE A 286 3.87 -8.24 14.89
C PHE A 286 2.88 -8.09 13.74
N PHE A 287 1.84 -8.92 13.70
CA PHE A 287 0.78 -8.86 12.70
C PHE A 287 0.04 -7.52 12.76
N ASN A 288 -0.43 -7.12 13.95
CA ASN A 288 -1.17 -5.89 14.15
C ASN A 288 -0.29 -4.62 14.05
N ALA A 289 1.04 -4.72 14.10
CA ALA A 289 1.94 -3.64 13.73
C ALA A 289 2.19 -3.54 12.22
N THR A 290 2.06 -4.67 11.51
CA THR A 290 2.26 -4.74 10.06
C THR A 290 1.01 -4.30 9.30
N CYS A 291 -0.19 -4.74 9.72
CA CYS A 291 -1.45 -4.48 9.03
C CYS A 291 -1.80 -2.99 8.89
N PRO A 292 -1.63 -2.11 9.89
CA PRO A 292 -1.89 -0.67 9.73
C PRO A 292 -1.00 0.00 8.69
N ARG A 293 0.10 -0.63 8.31
CA ARG A 293 0.95 -0.15 7.23
C ARG A 293 0.40 -0.52 5.84
N THR A 294 -0.88 -0.19 5.64
CA THR A 294 -1.64 -0.28 4.39
C THR A 294 -2.05 -1.68 3.93
N ALA A 295 -2.33 -2.59 4.87
CA ALA A 295 -2.79 -3.94 4.51
C ALA A 295 -4.20 -4.29 5.01
N GLY A 296 -4.68 -3.68 6.08
CA GLY A 296 -6.07 -3.73 6.52
C GLY A 296 -6.59 -5.05 7.08
N PHE A 297 -5.80 -6.09 7.16
CA PHE A 297 -6.22 -7.31 7.84
C PHE A 297 -6.38 -7.10 9.34
N SER A 298 -7.33 -7.78 9.93
CA SER A 298 -7.56 -7.81 11.37
C SER A 298 -7.52 -9.23 11.90
N SER A 299 -6.78 -9.45 12.99
CA SER A 299 -6.73 -10.73 13.70
C SER A 299 -7.57 -10.74 14.96
N VAL A 300 -7.96 -9.58 15.42
CA VAL A 300 -8.84 -9.35 16.58
C VAL A 300 -9.78 -8.22 16.17
N GLY A 301 -10.99 -8.18 16.71
CA GLY A 301 -11.92 -7.06 16.45
C GLY A 301 -11.24 -5.73 16.77
N MET A 302 -11.23 -4.79 15.82
CA MET A 302 -10.54 -3.50 16.01
C MET A 302 -11.11 -2.70 17.18
N THR A 303 -12.38 -2.90 17.50
CA THR A 303 -13.07 -2.26 18.63
C THR A 303 -12.62 -2.80 20.01
N THR A 304 -11.94 -3.94 20.06
CA THR A 304 -11.42 -4.50 21.33
C THR A 304 -10.08 -3.91 21.74
N PHE A 305 -9.40 -3.17 20.86
CA PHE A 305 -8.12 -2.55 21.19
C PHE A 305 -8.29 -1.33 22.09
N SER A 306 -7.29 -1.11 22.93
CA SER A 306 -7.20 0.08 23.79
C SER A 306 -7.03 1.36 22.96
N VAL A 307 -7.47 2.50 23.51
CA VAL A 307 -7.35 3.81 22.84
C VAL A 307 -5.90 4.13 22.47
N GLN A 308 -4.94 3.75 23.33
CA GLN A 308 -3.51 3.94 23.09
C GLN A 308 -3.05 3.19 21.84
N THR A 309 -3.48 1.95 21.67
CA THR A 309 -3.20 1.14 20.49
C THR A 309 -3.85 1.71 19.25
N LEU A 310 -5.10 2.17 19.34
CA LEU A 310 -5.79 2.80 18.20
C LEU A 310 -5.09 4.07 17.74
N LEU A 311 -4.65 4.93 18.67
CA LEU A 311 -3.87 6.14 18.34
C LEU A 311 -2.54 5.78 17.67
N LEU A 312 -1.83 4.76 18.20
CA LEU A 312 -0.60 4.26 17.56
C LEU A 312 -0.87 3.74 16.16
N MET A 313 -1.96 2.99 15.96
CA MET A 313 -2.36 2.48 14.65
C MET A 313 -2.65 3.63 13.68
N VAL A 314 -3.33 4.71 14.09
CA VAL A 314 -3.55 5.89 13.25
C VAL A 314 -2.22 6.49 12.76
N VAL A 315 -1.21 6.58 13.63
CA VAL A 315 0.12 7.05 13.23
C VAL A 315 0.80 6.07 12.26
N LEU A 316 0.71 4.77 12.51
CA LEU A 316 1.26 3.74 11.61
C LEU A 316 0.55 3.72 10.25
N MET A 317 -0.78 3.95 10.20
CA MET A 317 -1.56 4.07 8.97
C MET A 317 -1.11 5.27 8.13
N MET A 318 -0.86 6.41 8.78
CA MET A 318 -0.37 7.60 8.09
C MET A 318 0.98 7.35 7.41
N ILE A 319 1.87 6.54 8.03
CA ILE A 319 3.17 6.19 7.48
C ILE A 319 3.06 4.89 6.67
N GLY A 320 2.71 5.02 5.40
CA GLY A 320 2.52 3.89 4.48
C GLY A 320 3.80 3.16 4.08
N GLY A 321 3.81 2.58 2.89
CA GLY A 321 4.97 1.84 2.37
C GLY A 321 5.98 2.69 1.60
N GLY A 322 6.89 2.01 0.90
CA GLY A 322 7.89 2.63 0.04
C GLY A 322 7.29 3.25 -1.24
N THR A 323 8.07 4.04 -1.93
CA THR A 323 7.69 4.55 -3.26
C THR A 323 7.58 3.40 -4.26
N GLN A 324 6.58 3.49 -5.15
CA GLN A 324 6.28 2.45 -6.15
C GLN A 324 6.05 1.06 -5.51
N SER A 325 5.34 1.04 -4.39
CA SER A 325 4.84 -0.15 -3.74
C SER A 325 3.34 -0.30 -3.94
N THR A 326 2.81 -1.44 -3.55
CA THR A 326 1.36 -1.69 -3.48
C THR A 326 0.68 -0.81 -2.42
N ALA A 327 1.42 -0.36 -1.41
CA ALA A 327 0.95 0.44 -0.28
C ALA A 327 0.57 1.88 -0.66
N GLY A 328 -0.41 2.46 0.02
CA GLY A 328 -0.82 3.87 -0.08
C GLY A 328 -0.19 4.80 0.98
N GLY A 329 -0.92 5.80 1.42
CA GLY A 329 -0.50 6.72 2.48
C GLY A 329 0.69 7.63 2.16
N VAL A 330 1.20 8.31 3.18
CA VAL A 330 2.45 9.07 3.11
C VAL A 330 3.62 8.09 3.02
N LYS A 331 4.38 8.14 1.93
CA LYS A 331 5.46 7.18 1.72
C LYS A 331 6.54 7.28 2.81
N VAL A 332 7.08 6.13 3.22
CA VAL A 332 8.09 6.03 4.28
C VAL A 332 9.29 6.96 4.05
N ASN A 333 9.76 7.08 2.82
CA ASN A 333 10.85 7.99 2.47
C ASN A 333 10.45 9.46 2.57
N VAL A 334 9.20 9.85 2.26
CA VAL A 334 8.68 11.20 2.48
C VAL A 334 8.69 11.52 3.97
N PHE A 335 8.17 10.61 4.80
CA PHE A 335 8.19 10.76 6.26
C PHE A 335 9.61 10.85 6.81
N ALA A 336 10.53 9.99 6.34
CA ALA A 336 11.93 10.03 6.73
C ALA A 336 12.60 11.37 6.38
N VAL A 337 12.36 11.93 5.20
CA VAL A 337 12.89 13.22 4.78
C VAL A 337 12.37 14.34 5.68
N VAL A 338 11.08 14.33 6.03
CA VAL A 338 10.49 15.32 6.95
C VAL A 338 11.13 15.24 8.33
N MET A 339 11.32 14.03 8.88
CA MET A 339 11.97 13.84 10.18
C MET A 339 13.45 14.28 10.17
N LEU A 340 14.17 13.97 9.10
CA LEU A 340 15.55 14.42 8.92
C LEU A 340 15.67 15.94 8.81
N ASN A 341 14.73 16.57 8.09
CA ASN A 341 14.67 18.03 7.98
C ASN A 341 14.36 18.68 9.33
N LEU A 342 13.38 18.15 10.06
CA LEU A 342 13.07 18.62 11.41
C LEU A 342 14.31 18.52 12.33
N ARG A 343 15.00 17.37 12.30
CA ARG A 343 16.24 17.20 13.06
C ARG A 343 17.31 18.22 12.66
N ALA A 344 17.51 18.46 11.35
CA ALA A 344 18.50 19.44 10.87
C ALA A 344 18.20 20.85 11.39
N ILE A 345 16.92 21.27 11.36
CA ILE A 345 16.48 22.57 11.93
C ILE A 345 16.76 22.64 13.43
N LEU A 346 16.42 21.58 14.21
CA LEU A 346 16.61 21.55 15.65
C LEU A 346 18.09 21.63 16.09
N ILE A 347 19.00 21.10 15.28
CA ILE A 347 20.46 21.17 15.56
C ILE A 347 21.15 22.36 14.86
N GLY A 348 20.39 23.24 14.18
CA GLY A 348 20.93 24.42 13.50
C GLY A 348 21.79 24.10 12.26
N ALA A 349 21.54 22.95 11.59
CA ALA A 349 22.30 22.58 10.40
C ALA A 349 21.66 23.18 9.13
N ASP A 350 22.47 23.85 8.29
CA ASP A 350 22.01 24.45 7.03
C ASP A 350 21.59 23.42 5.98
N LYS A 351 22.07 22.17 6.11
CA LYS A 351 21.90 21.11 5.12
C LYS A 351 21.44 19.81 5.75
N VAL A 352 20.56 19.12 5.08
CA VAL A 352 20.10 17.78 5.49
C VAL A 352 21.00 16.73 4.88
N ASN A 353 21.87 16.13 5.69
CA ASN A 353 22.81 15.09 5.28
C ASN A 353 22.43 13.73 5.88
N ILE A 354 22.47 12.68 5.02
CA ILE A 354 22.28 11.30 5.43
C ILE A 354 23.21 10.36 4.64
N PHE A 355 23.86 9.42 5.31
CA PHE A 355 24.79 8.45 4.68
C PHE A 355 25.83 9.10 3.75
N ASN A 356 26.42 10.21 4.18
CA ASN A 356 27.42 11.01 3.43
C ASN A 356 26.86 11.58 2.10
N ARG A 357 25.57 11.86 2.03
CA ARG A 357 24.92 12.53 0.90
C ARG A 357 24.00 13.65 1.39
N GLU A 358 24.00 14.75 0.66
CA GLU A 358 23.10 15.88 0.88
C GLU A 358 21.76 15.61 0.18
N LEU A 359 20.64 15.86 0.87
CA LEU A 359 19.31 15.80 0.29
C LEU A 359 19.01 17.09 -0.48
N SER A 360 18.42 16.96 -1.67
CA SER A 360 18.05 18.12 -2.48
C SER A 360 16.93 18.94 -1.83
N HIS A 361 17.01 20.27 -1.93
CA HIS A 361 15.96 21.17 -1.46
C HIS A 361 14.60 20.87 -2.06
N ASP A 362 14.54 20.42 -3.32
CA ASP A 362 13.30 20.06 -3.99
C ASP A 362 12.65 18.83 -3.34
N SER A 363 13.44 17.82 -2.94
CA SER A 363 12.93 16.65 -2.21
C SER A 363 12.35 17.03 -0.85
N ILE A 364 13.02 17.92 -0.12
CA ILE A 364 12.55 18.39 1.19
C ILE A 364 11.24 19.18 1.03
N ARG A 365 11.19 20.12 0.08
CA ARG A 365 10.00 20.94 -0.17
C ARG A 365 8.80 20.10 -0.59
N ARG A 366 8.99 19.12 -1.49
CA ARG A 366 7.92 18.21 -1.93
C ARG A 366 7.44 17.31 -0.79
N SER A 367 8.36 16.82 0.05
CA SER A 367 8.01 15.96 1.19
C SER A 367 7.16 16.72 2.22
N ASN A 368 7.55 17.94 2.58
CA ASN A 368 6.76 18.78 3.48
C ASN A 368 5.38 19.12 2.89
N ALA A 369 5.31 19.49 1.61
CA ALA A 369 4.04 19.75 0.93
C ALA A 369 3.13 18.51 0.92
N THR A 370 3.67 17.31 0.68
CA THR A 370 2.90 16.07 0.68
C THR A 370 2.29 15.80 2.06
N LEU A 371 3.06 15.96 3.13
CA LEU A 371 2.57 15.75 4.49
C LEU A 371 1.48 16.75 4.89
N ILE A 372 1.68 18.04 4.58
CA ILE A 372 0.69 19.09 4.87
C ILE A 372 -0.61 18.83 4.11
N LEU A 373 -0.54 18.54 2.81
CA LEU A 373 -1.71 18.25 1.99
C LEU A 373 -2.43 16.98 2.49
N TYR A 374 -1.70 15.94 2.90
CA TYR A 374 -2.29 14.74 3.48
C TYR A 374 -3.11 15.08 4.74
N LEU A 375 -2.53 15.83 5.68
CA LEU A 375 -3.22 16.23 6.91
C LEU A 375 -4.46 17.09 6.62
N LEU A 376 -4.39 18.02 5.68
CA LEU A 376 -5.53 18.85 5.28
C LEU A 376 -6.69 18.02 4.70
N ILE A 377 -6.38 17.01 3.88
CA ILE A 377 -7.41 16.15 3.27
C ILE A 377 -8.03 15.21 4.31
N VAL A 378 -7.22 14.62 5.22
CA VAL A 378 -7.76 13.83 6.34
C VAL A 378 -8.70 14.68 7.16
N PHE A 379 -8.30 15.91 7.54
CA PHE A 379 -9.12 16.82 8.30
C PHE A 379 -10.43 17.17 7.58
N ALA A 380 -10.36 17.48 6.28
CA ALA A 380 -11.55 17.74 5.48
C ALA A 380 -12.48 16.53 5.41
N GLY A 381 -11.93 15.31 5.31
CA GLY A 381 -12.70 14.07 5.36
C GLY A 381 -13.39 13.86 6.70
N ILE A 382 -12.68 14.04 7.81
CA ILE A 382 -13.23 13.93 9.17
C ILE A 382 -14.35 14.95 9.35
N PHE A 383 -14.14 16.19 8.93
CA PHE A 383 -15.14 17.26 9.02
C PHE A 383 -16.40 16.91 8.19
N GLY A 384 -16.20 16.44 6.95
CA GLY A 384 -17.32 16.01 6.10
C GLY A 384 -18.12 14.86 6.69
N LEU A 385 -17.43 13.79 7.16
CA LEU A 385 -18.12 12.66 7.80
C LEU A 385 -18.78 13.04 9.12
N SER A 386 -18.22 13.95 9.92
CA SER A 386 -18.82 14.38 11.19
C SER A 386 -20.16 15.11 11.00
N ILE A 387 -20.38 15.75 9.85
CA ILE A 387 -21.65 16.38 9.49
C ILE A 387 -22.69 15.33 9.10
N LEU A 388 -22.26 14.30 8.34
CA LEU A 388 -23.17 13.28 7.82
C LEU A 388 -23.48 12.19 8.85
N GLU A 389 -22.54 11.88 9.74
CA GLU A 389 -22.64 10.82 10.75
C GLU A 389 -22.45 11.38 12.18
N PRO A 390 -23.39 12.20 12.68
CA PRO A 390 -23.26 12.90 13.96
C PRO A 390 -23.24 11.96 15.18
N GLN A 391 -23.65 10.70 15.00
CA GLN A 391 -23.68 9.69 16.08
C GLN A 391 -22.35 8.92 16.20
N ALA A 392 -21.47 9.04 15.19
CA ALA A 392 -20.19 8.34 15.19
C ALA A 392 -19.20 8.98 16.19
N SER A 393 -18.42 8.14 16.87
CA SER A 393 -17.37 8.65 17.76
C SER A 393 -16.27 9.33 16.97
N VAL A 394 -15.67 10.38 17.53
CA VAL A 394 -14.54 11.09 16.89
C VAL A 394 -13.41 10.14 16.54
N MET A 395 -13.10 9.16 17.40
CA MET A 395 -12.07 8.17 17.15
C MET A 395 -12.40 7.31 15.93
N ALA A 396 -13.65 6.88 15.77
CA ALA A 396 -14.09 6.11 14.61
C ALA A 396 -13.97 6.93 13.31
N LEU A 397 -14.35 8.20 13.32
CA LEU A 397 -14.22 9.10 12.17
C LEU A 397 -12.75 9.33 11.77
N VAL A 398 -11.88 9.59 12.76
CA VAL A 398 -10.42 9.77 12.53
C VAL A 398 -9.82 8.49 11.95
N PHE A 399 -10.15 7.34 12.55
CA PHE A 399 -9.66 6.04 12.14
C PHE A 399 -10.09 5.70 10.70
N GLU A 400 -11.38 5.89 10.39
CA GLU A 400 -11.96 5.63 9.07
C GLU A 400 -11.35 6.52 7.98
N CYS A 401 -11.29 7.85 8.19
CA CYS A 401 -10.72 8.78 7.23
C CYS A 401 -9.22 8.53 6.99
N THR A 402 -8.47 8.25 8.06
CA THR A 402 -7.04 7.93 7.95
C THR A 402 -6.83 6.62 7.23
N SER A 403 -7.63 5.60 7.54
CA SER A 403 -7.63 4.30 6.88
C SER A 403 -7.95 4.43 5.38
N ALA A 404 -9.00 5.19 5.04
CA ALA A 404 -9.41 5.42 3.66
C ALA A 404 -8.34 6.15 2.85
N LEU A 405 -7.85 7.30 3.34
CA LEU A 405 -6.85 8.10 2.62
C LEU A 405 -5.48 7.41 2.55
N SER A 406 -5.11 6.65 3.57
CA SER A 406 -3.88 5.84 3.53
C SER A 406 -4.05 4.53 2.78
N THR A 407 -5.26 4.21 2.31
CA THR A 407 -5.61 2.91 1.68
C THR A 407 -5.18 1.73 2.55
N VAL A 408 -5.60 1.73 3.83
CA VAL A 408 -5.26 0.69 4.81
C VAL A 408 -6.31 -0.39 4.86
N GLY A 409 -7.59 -0.03 5.05
CA GLY A 409 -8.70 -0.98 5.09
C GLY A 409 -9.19 -1.41 6.47
N SER A 410 -8.51 -1.00 7.53
CA SER A 410 -9.02 -1.24 8.90
C SER A 410 -10.12 -0.24 9.25
N SER A 411 -11.16 -0.71 9.94
CA SER A 411 -12.29 0.08 10.40
C SER A 411 -12.64 -0.26 11.86
N LEU A 412 -13.24 0.68 12.58
CA LEU A 412 -13.85 0.45 13.88
C LEU A 412 -15.34 0.11 13.73
N ASP A 413 -15.66 -0.78 12.79
CA ASP A 413 -17.01 -1.21 12.42
C ASP A 413 -17.94 -0.06 11.96
N LEU A 414 -17.34 1.08 11.54
CA LEU A 414 -18.10 2.23 11.06
C LEU A 414 -18.51 2.06 9.59
N THR A 415 -17.65 1.48 8.74
CA THR A 415 -17.88 1.38 7.28
C THR A 415 -19.23 0.75 6.91
N PRO A 416 -19.68 -0.38 7.50
CA PRO A 416 -20.96 -0.99 7.15
C PRO A 416 -22.18 -0.12 7.53
N THR A 417 -22.02 0.77 8.51
CA THR A 417 -23.13 1.62 9.02
C THR A 417 -23.25 2.95 8.29
N LEU A 418 -22.27 3.30 7.43
CA LEU A 418 -22.23 4.56 6.71
C LEU A 418 -23.43 4.72 5.75
N GLY A 419 -23.99 5.92 5.73
CA GLY A 419 -24.98 6.33 4.73
C GLY A 419 -24.38 6.43 3.31
N SER A 420 -25.23 6.53 2.30
CA SER A 420 -24.79 6.60 0.90
C SER A 420 -23.85 7.78 0.62
N ASP A 421 -24.15 8.95 1.19
CA ASP A 421 -23.32 10.15 1.00
C ASP A 421 -21.97 10.03 1.72
N SER A 422 -21.97 9.44 2.90
CA SER A 422 -20.77 9.15 3.67
C SER A 422 -19.84 8.17 2.92
N LYS A 423 -20.43 7.13 2.30
CA LYS A 423 -19.69 6.19 1.44
C LYS A 423 -19.00 6.90 0.26
N LEU A 424 -19.65 7.90 -0.34
CA LEU A 424 -19.04 8.69 -1.42
C LEU A 424 -17.82 9.48 -0.95
N ILE A 425 -17.84 10.08 0.25
CA ILE A 425 -16.66 10.74 0.82
C ILE A 425 -15.51 9.74 0.98
N VAL A 426 -15.78 8.56 1.53
CA VAL A 426 -14.77 7.52 1.73
C VAL A 426 -14.20 7.02 0.38
N ILE A 427 -15.04 6.83 -0.64
CA ILE A 427 -14.64 6.50 -2.02
C ILE A 427 -13.64 7.54 -2.56
N VAL A 428 -13.95 8.83 -2.40
CA VAL A 428 -13.07 9.91 -2.85
C VAL A 428 -11.74 9.89 -2.08
N LEU A 429 -11.76 9.67 -0.77
CA LEU A 429 -10.54 9.56 0.04
C LEU A 429 -9.67 8.39 -0.40
N MET A 430 -10.24 7.19 -0.62
CA MET A 430 -9.51 6.01 -1.14
C MET A 430 -8.87 6.30 -2.50
N PHE A 431 -9.61 6.93 -3.40
CA PHE A 431 -9.12 7.28 -4.73
C PHE A 431 -7.96 8.29 -4.67
N ILE A 432 -8.09 9.37 -3.87
CA ILE A 432 -7.03 10.37 -3.65
C ILE A 432 -5.78 9.70 -3.06
N GLY A 433 -5.97 8.84 -2.07
CA GLY A 433 -4.89 8.10 -1.42
C GLY A 433 -4.09 7.24 -2.40
N ARG A 434 -4.78 6.55 -3.30
CA ARG A 434 -4.15 5.65 -4.29
C ARG A 434 -3.43 6.41 -5.40
N VAL A 435 -4.04 7.42 -5.97
CA VAL A 435 -3.42 8.27 -7.02
C VAL A 435 -2.24 9.06 -6.47
N GLY A 436 -2.28 9.38 -5.18
CA GLY A 436 -1.30 10.21 -4.49
C GLY A 436 -1.72 11.67 -4.47
N VAL A 437 -1.80 12.21 -3.25
CA VAL A 437 -2.30 13.57 -2.97
C VAL A 437 -1.61 14.64 -3.81
N LEU A 438 -0.27 14.67 -3.77
CA LEU A 438 0.51 15.67 -4.50
C LEU A 438 0.37 15.53 -6.02
N THR A 439 0.34 14.29 -6.51
CA THR A 439 0.20 13.97 -7.94
C THR A 439 -1.13 14.45 -8.48
N LEU A 440 -2.22 14.16 -7.76
CA LEU A 440 -3.57 14.54 -8.15
C LEU A 440 -3.74 16.07 -8.15
N ILE A 441 -3.36 16.76 -7.07
CA ILE A 441 -3.50 18.21 -6.97
C ILE A 441 -2.63 18.91 -8.00
N SER A 442 -1.38 18.47 -8.23
CA SER A 442 -0.50 19.06 -9.23
C SER A 442 -1.01 18.87 -10.67
N SER A 443 -1.84 17.83 -10.92
CA SER A 443 -2.46 17.61 -12.22
C SER A 443 -3.62 18.56 -12.52
N LEU A 444 -4.33 18.99 -11.48
CA LEU A 444 -5.47 19.89 -11.58
C LEU A 444 -5.05 21.37 -11.66
N ILE A 445 -3.91 21.72 -11.07
CA ILE A 445 -3.42 23.10 -11.04
C ILE A 445 -2.56 23.36 -12.27
N LYS A 446 -2.84 24.47 -12.98
CA LYS A 446 -2.06 24.91 -14.13
C LYS A 446 -0.65 25.33 -13.66
N GLN A 447 0.37 24.57 -14.08
CA GLN A 447 1.75 24.89 -13.72
C GLN A 447 2.16 26.24 -14.31
N LYS A 448 2.69 27.15 -13.48
CA LYS A 448 3.29 28.39 -13.97
C LYS A 448 4.58 28.08 -14.72
N LYS A 449 4.77 28.73 -15.87
CA LYS A 449 6.05 28.70 -16.58
C LYS A 449 7.15 29.25 -15.67
N ILE A 450 8.33 28.62 -15.72
CA ILE A 450 9.51 29.11 -15.00
C ILE A 450 9.80 30.54 -15.44
N THR A 451 9.71 31.48 -14.51
CA THR A 451 10.08 32.88 -14.76
C THR A 451 11.59 33.00 -14.80
N LYS A 452 12.12 33.68 -15.82
CA LYS A 452 13.58 33.87 -15.99
C LYS A 452 14.19 34.86 -15.01
N TYR A 453 13.38 35.47 -14.13
CA TYR A 453 13.83 36.47 -13.14
C TYR A 453 13.57 35.96 -11.72
N LYS A 454 14.41 36.36 -10.79
CA LYS A 454 14.25 36.15 -9.36
C LYS A 454 13.87 37.46 -8.70
N TYR A 455 12.87 37.42 -7.80
CA TYR A 455 12.60 38.55 -6.92
C TYR A 455 13.67 38.59 -5.80
N PRO A 456 13.96 39.80 -5.26
CA PRO A 456 14.77 39.88 -4.04
C PRO A 456 14.17 39.03 -2.92
N SER A 457 15.02 38.35 -2.15
CA SER A 457 14.60 37.62 -0.97
C SER A 457 14.44 38.55 0.20
N ASP A 458 13.34 38.39 0.95
CA ASP A 458 13.10 39.09 2.21
C ASP A 458 12.80 38.05 3.32
N ASN A 459 13.10 38.42 4.54
CA ASN A 459 12.94 37.54 5.70
C ASN A 459 11.63 37.87 6.44
N ILE A 460 10.85 36.85 6.75
CA ILE A 460 9.66 36.95 7.60
C ILE A 460 10.09 36.52 9.02
N ILE A 461 9.72 37.32 10.00
CA ILE A 461 9.93 36.97 11.42
C ILE A 461 9.00 35.79 11.74
N ILE A 462 9.60 34.63 12.06
CA ILE A 462 8.86 33.41 12.38
C ILE A 462 8.79 33.21 13.91
N ASN A 463 9.83 33.69 14.66
CA ASN A 463 9.88 33.73 16.13
C ASN A 463 10.85 34.82 16.59
#